data_a99039b585e1b0b72e35d340731c0c77
#
_entry.id   a99039b585e1b0b72e35d340731c0c77
#
_cell.length_a   1.000
_cell.length_b   1.000
_cell.length_c   1.000
_cell.angle_alpha   90.00
_cell.angle_beta   90.00
_cell.angle_gamma   90.00
#
_symmetry.space_group_name_H-M   'P 1'
#
loop_
_entity.id
_entity.type
_entity.pdbx_description
1 polymer ?
#
loop_
_entity_poly.entity_id
_entity_poly.type
_entity_poly.pdbx_seq_one_letter_code
_entity_poly.pdbx_strand_id
1 'polypeptide(L)'
;MAKKLFCIGNGESRKGFDLEKLRPHGKIYGCNALYRDFMPDVLTSVDHGIMHEVYHAGIAQKIPVYFRDWTKVPAMSYESMLMNGVNEVDAKEHLDDILITNDRGDSKEYVMHGSNLSGIITMIKKNGVKEKKNVNNATIKVSWMKEPDYSHSIRDLEPKPGQVTGDFGWSAGPSSGYVAMLKEKPEEMYLIGHDLHSHNNNINNMYKSTKHYTAKENGPTPAVNWIRQWGELFKWYPDTQFVKINIANDGRDKVNMPIDEWSGHKNISYADYSTLDNLFKL
;
A
#
# COMPACT_ATOMS: atom_id res chain seq x y z
N MET A 1 5.41 -24.34 -15.46
CA MET A 1 5.10 -22.99 -15.95
C MET A 1 5.71 -22.02 -14.97
N ALA A 2 6.29 -20.90 -15.46
CA ALA A 2 6.83 -19.85 -14.62
C ALA A 2 5.76 -19.32 -13.66
N LYS A 3 6.12 -19.09 -12.39
CA LYS A 3 5.22 -18.51 -11.40
C LYS A 3 5.04 -17.03 -11.70
N LYS A 4 3.86 -16.65 -12.17
CA LYS A 4 3.50 -15.29 -12.56
C LYS A 4 2.71 -14.59 -11.47
N LEU A 5 2.86 -13.25 -11.41
CA LEU A 5 2.17 -12.41 -10.47
C LEU A 5 1.85 -11.06 -11.13
N PHE A 6 0.72 -10.48 -10.76
CA PHE A 6 0.28 -9.18 -11.22
C PHE A 6 0.26 -8.19 -10.07
N CYS A 7 1.01 -7.11 -10.20
CA CYS A 7 1.03 -6.01 -9.23
C CYS A 7 0.29 -4.80 -9.84
N ILE A 8 -0.84 -4.43 -9.22
CA ILE A 8 -1.76 -3.45 -9.76
C ILE A 8 -1.61 -2.12 -9.04
N GLY A 9 -1.19 -1.10 -9.80
CA GLY A 9 -1.17 0.30 -9.37
C GLY A 9 -2.49 1.02 -9.69
N ASN A 10 -2.53 2.30 -9.33
CA ASN A 10 -3.73 3.14 -9.47
C ASN A 10 -3.62 4.16 -10.62
N GLY A 11 -2.66 4.00 -11.51
CA GLY A 11 -2.50 4.82 -12.70
C GLY A 11 -3.64 4.64 -13.71
N GLU A 12 -3.93 5.70 -14.45
CA GLU A 12 -5.04 5.72 -15.41
C GLU A 12 -4.80 4.83 -16.63
N SER A 13 -3.56 4.38 -16.86
CA SER A 13 -3.23 3.46 -17.97
C SER A 13 -4.02 2.14 -17.91
N ARG A 14 -4.47 1.70 -16.73
CA ARG A 14 -5.26 0.49 -16.59
C ARG A 14 -6.77 0.69 -16.80
N LYS A 15 -7.22 1.92 -17.06
CA LYS A 15 -8.63 2.22 -17.23
C LYS A 15 -9.21 1.45 -18.42
N GLY A 16 -10.28 0.70 -18.13
CA GLY A 16 -10.96 -0.11 -19.15
C GLY A 16 -10.37 -1.51 -19.36
N PHE A 17 -9.26 -1.84 -18.70
CA PHE A 17 -8.75 -3.21 -18.72
C PHE A 17 -9.45 -4.05 -17.65
N ASP A 18 -9.95 -5.21 -18.05
CA ASP A 18 -10.62 -6.15 -17.16
C ASP A 18 -9.59 -7.00 -16.38
N LEU A 19 -9.37 -6.65 -15.12
CA LEU A 19 -8.41 -7.33 -14.25
C LEU A 19 -8.83 -8.77 -13.89
N GLU A 20 -10.13 -9.12 -14.00
CA GLU A 20 -10.58 -10.50 -13.71
C GLU A 20 -9.96 -11.51 -14.69
N LYS A 21 -9.65 -11.10 -15.89
CA LYS A 21 -8.98 -11.92 -16.90
C LYS A 21 -7.60 -12.42 -16.46
N LEU A 22 -6.96 -11.76 -15.50
CA LEU A 22 -5.63 -12.13 -15.00
C LEU A 22 -5.66 -13.29 -13.99
N ARG A 23 -6.79 -13.51 -13.30
CA ARG A 23 -6.88 -14.51 -12.22
C ARG A 23 -6.45 -15.92 -12.60
N PRO A 24 -6.78 -16.45 -13.79
CA PRO A 24 -6.35 -17.78 -14.18
C PRO A 24 -4.84 -17.92 -14.35
N HIS A 25 -4.12 -16.81 -14.45
CA HIS A 25 -2.71 -16.77 -14.82
C HIS A 25 -1.76 -16.48 -13.67
N GLY A 26 -2.25 -15.97 -12.53
CA GLY A 26 -1.43 -15.70 -11.37
C GLY A 26 -2.16 -14.90 -10.30
N LYS A 27 -1.54 -14.79 -9.13
CA LYS A 27 -2.08 -13.97 -8.05
C LYS A 27 -2.01 -12.48 -8.38
N ILE A 28 -3.00 -11.75 -7.90
CA ILE A 28 -3.13 -10.32 -8.11
C ILE A 28 -2.92 -9.59 -6.78
N TYR A 29 -1.88 -8.80 -6.74
CA TYR A 29 -1.56 -7.90 -5.64
C TYR A 29 -1.97 -6.48 -6.03
N GLY A 30 -2.63 -5.78 -5.13
CA GLY A 30 -3.10 -4.43 -5.36
C GLY A 30 -2.71 -3.45 -4.27
N CYS A 31 -2.97 -2.17 -4.50
CA CYS A 31 -2.62 -1.16 -3.52
C CYS A 31 -3.74 -0.12 -3.28
N ASN A 32 -3.77 0.39 -2.06
CA ASN A 32 -4.65 1.47 -1.60
C ASN A 32 -6.13 1.24 -2.00
N ALA A 33 -6.71 2.12 -2.80
CA ALA A 33 -8.13 2.12 -3.12
C ALA A 33 -8.55 1.13 -4.22
N LEU A 34 -7.66 0.25 -4.69
CA LEU A 34 -7.99 -0.72 -5.73
C LEU A 34 -9.27 -1.52 -5.39
N TYR A 35 -9.47 -1.84 -4.12
CA TYR A 35 -10.63 -2.59 -3.64
C TYR A 35 -11.99 -1.95 -3.96
N ARG A 36 -12.00 -0.66 -4.32
CA ARG A 36 -13.24 0.06 -4.66
C ARG A 36 -13.83 -0.36 -6.00
N ASP A 37 -12.99 -0.82 -6.92
CA ASP A 37 -13.39 -1.27 -8.26
C ASP A 37 -12.97 -2.71 -8.57
N PHE A 38 -12.00 -3.26 -7.86
CA PHE A 38 -11.55 -4.62 -8.05
C PHE A 38 -11.00 -5.21 -6.76
N MET A 39 -11.42 -6.41 -6.39
CA MET A 39 -10.93 -7.11 -5.20
C MET A 39 -9.69 -7.95 -5.55
N PRO A 40 -8.47 -7.54 -5.17
CA PRO A 40 -7.26 -8.33 -5.40
C PRO A 40 -7.19 -9.56 -4.48
N ASP A 41 -6.21 -10.43 -4.69
CA ASP A 41 -5.93 -11.54 -3.76
C ASP A 41 -5.23 -11.05 -2.49
N VAL A 42 -4.44 -9.98 -2.60
CA VAL A 42 -3.76 -9.30 -1.49
C VAL A 42 -3.78 -7.81 -1.72
N LEU A 43 -4.04 -7.04 -0.68
CA LEU A 43 -4.03 -5.58 -0.74
C LEU A 43 -2.94 -5.01 0.16
N THR A 44 -2.27 -3.96 -0.32
CA THR A 44 -1.29 -3.20 0.46
C THR A 44 -1.73 -1.75 0.58
N SER A 45 -1.69 -1.18 1.78
CA SER A 45 -2.07 0.21 1.99
C SER A 45 -1.12 0.89 2.96
N VAL A 46 -0.65 2.11 2.61
CA VAL A 46 0.41 2.78 3.37
C VAL A 46 0.05 4.15 3.91
N ASP A 47 -0.95 4.80 3.34
CA ASP A 47 -1.40 6.12 3.79
C ASP A 47 -2.48 5.97 4.87
N HIS A 48 -2.36 6.71 5.97
CA HIS A 48 -3.19 6.52 7.17
C HIS A 48 -4.69 6.60 6.90
N GLY A 49 -5.11 7.58 6.09
CA GLY A 49 -6.52 7.73 5.75
C GLY A 49 -7.09 6.52 5.01
N ILE A 50 -6.36 6.04 4.00
CA ILE A 50 -6.81 4.90 3.20
C ILE A 50 -6.66 3.57 3.95
N MET A 51 -5.63 3.39 4.80
CA MET A 51 -5.52 2.21 5.66
C MET A 51 -6.76 2.05 6.53
N HIS A 52 -7.18 3.15 7.16
CA HIS A 52 -8.35 3.18 8.01
C HIS A 52 -9.64 2.87 7.23
N GLU A 53 -9.79 3.46 6.04
CA GLU A 53 -10.92 3.17 5.16
C GLU A 53 -10.98 1.69 4.75
N VAL A 54 -9.86 1.12 4.32
CA VAL A 54 -9.75 -0.30 3.95
C VAL A 54 -10.17 -1.21 5.11
N TYR A 55 -9.72 -0.91 6.31
CA TYR A 55 -10.06 -1.71 7.50
C TYR A 55 -11.56 -1.63 7.83
N HIS A 56 -12.11 -0.41 7.84
CA HIS A 56 -13.54 -0.19 8.12
C HIS A 56 -14.46 -0.71 7.01
N ALA A 57 -13.99 -0.75 5.77
CA ALA A 57 -14.71 -1.38 4.67
C ALA A 57 -14.76 -2.92 4.75
N GLY A 58 -14.13 -3.51 5.77
CA GLY A 58 -14.15 -4.96 5.98
C GLY A 58 -13.28 -5.73 4.98
N ILE A 59 -12.29 -5.10 4.38
CA ILE A 59 -11.41 -5.77 3.42
C ILE A 59 -10.48 -6.75 4.12
N ALA A 60 -9.94 -6.35 5.28
CA ALA A 60 -9.08 -7.21 6.09
C ALA A 60 -9.78 -8.45 6.68
N GLN A 61 -11.10 -8.52 6.63
CA GLN A 61 -11.91 -9.69 7.00
C GLN A 61 -12.11 -10.66 5.83
N LYS A 62 -11.73 -10.27 4.62
CA LYS A 62 -11.96 -11.05 3.39
C LYS A 62 -10.68 -11.54 2.75
N ILE A 63 -9.65 -10.70 2.72
CA ILE A 63 -8.36 -10.98 2.08
C ILE A 63 -7.21 -10.53 2.98
N PRO A 64 -5.99 -11.07 2.81
CA PRO A 64 -4.80 -10.54 3.45
C PRO A 64 -4.56 -9.08 3.06
N VAL A 65 -4.37 -8.22 4.06
CA VAL A 65 -4.06 -6.80 3.88
C VAL A 65 -2.77 -6.47 4.62
N TYR A 66 -1.86 -5.79 3.93
CA TYR A 66 -0.59 -5.33 4.50
C TYR A 66 -0.60 -3.82 4.64
N PHE A 67 -0.52 -3.37 5.88
CA PHE A 67 -0.49 -1.97 6.24
C PHE A 67 0.92 -1.52 6.61
N ARG A 68 1.21 -0.24 6.42
CA ARG A 68 2.53 0.33 6.72
C ARG A 68 2.91 0.19 8.20
N ASP A 69 2.10 0.76 9.06
CA ASP A 69 2.26 0.78 10.51
C ASP A 69 0.99 0.21 11.13
N TRP A 70 1.05 -1.02 11.59
CA TRP A 70 -0.12 -1.74 12.07
C TRP A 70 0.25 -2.59 13.27
N THR A 71 -0.48 -2.45 14.37
CA THR A 71 -0.21 -3.22 15.59
C THR A 71 -1.52 -3.64 16.23
N LYS A 72 -1.60 -4.91 16.60
CA LYS A 72 -2.69 -5.45 17.41
C LYS A 72 -2.30 -5.33 18.88
N VAL A 73 -3.19 -4.81 19.70
CA VAL A 73 -2.98 -4.62 21.14
C VAL A 73 -4.18 -5.14 21.93
N PRO A 74 -3.95 -5.79 23.08
CA PRO A 74 -5.04 -6.18 23.96
C PRO A 74 -5.87 -4.97 24.41
N ALA A 75 -7.19 -5.14 24.53
CA ALA A 75 -8.11 -4.10 24.99
C ALA A 75 -7.66 -3.44 26.30
N MET A 76 -7.14 -4.26 27.22
CA MET A 76 -6.62 -3.80 28.52
C MET A 76 -5.49 -2.78 28.38
N SER A 77 -4.64 -2.89 27.34
CA SER A 77 -3.57 -1.91 27.08
C SER A 77 -4.13 -0.57 26.63
N TYR A 78 -5.19 -0.58 25.83
CA TYR A 78 -5.88 0.61 25.36
C TYR A 78 -6.65 1.29 26.52
N GLU A 79 -7.39 0.53 27.28
CA GLU A 79 -8.08 1.04 28.47
C GLU A 79 -7.11 1.68 29.47
N SER A 80 -5.94 1.07 29.67
CA SER A 80 -4.87 1.64 30.47
C SER A 80 -4.37 2.99 29.95
N MET A 81 -4.33 3.18 28.62
CA MET A 81 -4.00 4.48 28.04
C MET A 81 -5.03 5.55 28.38
N LEU A 82 -6.30 5.23 28.25
CA LEU A 82 -7.39 6.17 28.57
C LEU A 82 -7.36 6.56 30.07
N MET A 83 -7.18 5.59 30.95
CA MET A 83 -7.09 5.83 32.38
C MET A 83 -5.88 6.70 32.77
N ASN A 84 -4.82 6.71 31.98
CA ASN A 84 -3.63 7.51 32.20
C ASN A 84 -3.63 8.85 31.42
N GLY A 85 -4.78 9.30 30.96
CA GLY A 85 -4.97 10.66 30.44
C GLY A 85 -4.70 10.85 28.96
N VAL A 86 -4.69 9.78 28.17
CA VAL A 86 -4.77 9.90 26.72
C VAL A 86 -6.22 10.12 26.34
N ASN A 87 -6.52 11.30 25.83
CA ASN A 87 -7.87 11.65 25.46
C ASN A 87 -8.28 10.98 24.15
N GLU A 88 -9.51 10.49 24.12
CA GLU A 88 -10.19 10.19 22.87
C GLU A 88 -10.51 11.51 22.15
N VAL A 89 -10.13 11.62 20.88
CA VAL A 89 -10.38 12.82 20.09
C VAL A 89 -11.18 12.47 18.85
N ASP A 90 -12.14 13.30 18.53
CA ASP A 90 -12.90 13.17 17.29
C ASP A 90 -11.97 13.38 16.08
N ALA A 91 -12.12 12.52 15.09
CA ALA A 91 -11.26 12.42 13.90
C ALA A 91 -11.09 13.73 13.09
N LYS A 92 -11.81 14.77 13.43
CA LYS A 92 -11.84 16.03 12.68
C LYS A 92 -10.96 17.13 13.22
N GLU A 93 -10.48 17.05 14.45
CA GLU A 93 -10.00 18.26 15.11
C GLU A 93 -8.51 18.32 15.41
N HIS A 94 -7.77 17.23 15.56
CA HIS A 94 -6.35 17.33 15.93
C HIS A 94 -5.47 16.26 15.32
N LEU A 95 -4.33 16.69 14.80
CA LEU A 95 -3.30 15.85 14.19
C LEU A 95 -2.37 15.16 15.21
N ASP A 96 -2.45 15.53 16.46
CA ASP A 96 -1.48 15.12 17.49
C ASP A 96 -2.05 14.11 18.51
N ASP A 97 -3.32 13.73 18.37
CA ASP A 97 -4.02 12.90 19.35
C ASP A 97 -4.39 11.52 18.81
N ILE A 98 -4.68 10.60 19.72
CA ILE A 98 -5.18 9.27 19.38
C ILE A 98 -6.62 9.41 18.90
N LEU A 99 -6.85 9.00 17.68
CA LEU A 99 -8.17 8.99 17.07
C LEU A 99 -8.79 7.62 17.27
N ILE A 100 -9.92 7.59 17.94
CA ILE A 100 -10.69 6.38 18.17
C ILE A 100 -11.88 6.40 17.26
N THR A 101 -12.10 5.29 16.61
CA THR A 101 -13.33 5.11 15.85
C THR A 101 -14.38 4.48 16.73
N ASN A 102 -15.59 4.98 16.65
CA ASN A 102 -16.75 4.48 17.43
C ASN A 102 -17.22 3.07 17.03
N ASP A 103 -16.47 2.38 16.19
CA ASP A 103 -16.81 1.05 15.75
C ASP A 103 -16.32 0.01 16.77
N ARG A 104 -17.00 -0.08 17.88
CA ARG A 104 -16.76 -1.03 18.94
C ARG A 104 -17.41 -2.36 18.59
N GLY A 105 -16.60 -3.39 18.34
CA GLY A 105 -17.04 -4.78 18.29
C GLY A 105 -16.88 -5.48 19.63
N ASP A 106 -17.20 -6.75 19.67
CA ASP A 106 -17.01 -7.61 20.86
C ASP A 106 -15.56 -8.14 20.99
N SER A 107 -14.65 -7.58 20.21
CA SER A 107 -13.25 -8.01 20.21
C SER A 107 -12.52 -7.64 21.50
N LYS A 108 -11.62 -8.52 21.95
CA LYS A 108 -10.71 -8.30 23.08
C LYS A 108 -9.43 -7.56 22.67
N GLU A 109 -9.26 -7.23 21.43
CA GLU A 109 -8.08 -6.59 20.88
C GLU A 109 -8.45 -5.36 20.04
N TYR A 110 -7.51 -4.43 20.00
CA TYR A 110 -7.55 -3.25 19.13
C TYR A 110 -6.48 -3.34 18.07
N VAL A 111 -6.73 -2.72 16.94
CA VAL A 111 -5.73 -2.42 15.94
C VAL A 111 -5.36 -0.94 16.01
N MET A 112 -4.08 -0.66 16.04
CA MET A 112 -3.54 0.69 16.08
C MET A 112 -2.70 0.94 14.83
N HIS A 113 -2.89 2.10 14.20
CA HIS A 113 -2.11 2.52 13.06
C HIS A 113 -1.91 4.04 13.04
N GLY A 114 -0.81 4.48 12.49
CA GLY A 114 -0.49 5.89 12.40
C GLY A 114 1.00 6.17 12.35
N SER A 115 1.37 7.45 12.31
CA SER A 115 2.76 7.87 12.40
C SER A 115 3.30 7.66 13.83
N ASN A 116 4.58 7.30 13.91
CA ASN A 116 5.26 7.02 15.18
C ASN A 116 4.63 5.92 16.06
N LEU A 117 3.85 5.03 15.47
CA LEU A 117 3.17 3.97 16.21
C LEU A 117 4.12 3.15 17.09
N SER A 118 5.31 2.81 16.58
CA SER A 118 6.30 2.05 17.35
C SER A 118 6.79 2.77 18.61
N GLY A 119 6.97 4.08 18.52
CA GLY A 119 7.34 4.92 19.67
C GLY A 119 6.23 4.95 20.71
N ILE A 120 5.00 5.08 20.27
CA ILE A 120 3.82 5.10 21.15
C ILE A 120 3.62 3.75 21.83
N ILE A 121 3.69 2.65 21.09
CA ILE A 121 3.59 1.30 21.66
C ILE A 121 4.69 1.06 22.70
N THR A 122 5.91 1.52 22.43
CA THR A 122 7.01 1.42 23.41
C THR A 122 6.71 2.22 24.69
N MET A 123 6.17 3.42 24.55
CA MET A 123 5.79 4.27 25.66
C MET A 123 4.67 3.64 26.49
N ILE A 124 3.64 3.11 25.86
CA ILE A 124 2.53 2.40 26.50
C ILE A 124 3.04 1.21 27.32
N LYS A 125 3.94 0.42 26.74
CA LYS A 125 4.51 -0.77 27.42
C LYS A 125 5.39 -0.44 28.61
N LYS A 126 6.08 0.70 28.59
CA LYS A 126 7.04 1.07 29.66
C LYS A 126 6.43 1.78 30.86
N ASN A 127 5.52 2.74 30.64
CA ASN A 127 5.20 3.72 31.72
C ASN A 127 3.71 3.97 31.93
N GLY A 128 2.82 3.29 31.19
CA GLY A 128 1.51 3.90 31.01
C GLY A 128 1.69 5.27 30.33
N VAL A 129 0.66 5.84 29.74
CA VAL A 129 0.81 7.07 28.94
C VAL A 129 0.91 8.30 29.87
N LYS A 130 2.06 8.50 30.50
CA LYS A 130 2.27 9.71 31.31
C LYS A 130 2.90 10.89 30.56
N GLU A 131 3.43 10.67 29.35
CA GLU A 131 4.12 11.72 28.61
C GLU A 131 3.57 11.90 27.19
N LYS A 132 2.46 12.59 27.10
CA LYS A 132 1.90 13.07 25.83
C LYS A 132 2.91 13.93 25.04
N LYS A 133 3.87 14.55 25.73
CA LYS A 133 4.86 15.50 25.16
C LYS A 133 5.87 14.87 24.20
N ASN A 134 6.08 13.56 24.24
CA ASN A 134 7.06 12.87 23.37
C ASN A 134 6.43 12.26 22.12
N VAL A 135 5.14 12.46 21.92
CA VAL A 135 4.40 11.95 20.76
C VAL A 135 4.06 13.08 19.79
N ASN A 136 4.88 14.11 19.75
CA ASN A 136 4.69 15.24 18.85
C ASN A 136 4.51 14.77 17.40
N ASN A 137 3.42 15.19 16.78
CA ASN A 137 3.03 14.91 15.41
C ASN A 137 2.66 13.44 15.10
N ALA A 138 2.21 12.68 16.08
CA ALA A 138 1.76 11.32 15.85
C ALA A 138 0.23 11.28 15.71
N THR A 139 -0.25 11.05 14.52
CA THR A 139 -1.65 10.70 14.30
C THR A 139 -1.81 9.20 14.47
N ILE A 140 -2.52 8.78 15.49
CA ILE A 140 -2.85 7.37 15.71
C ILE A 140 -4.34 7.18 15.58
N LYS A 141 -4.70 6.18 14.81
CA LYS A 141 -6.07 5.69 14.74
C LYS A 141 -6.15 4.35 15.45
N VAL A 142 -7.17 4.21 16.26
CA VAL A 142 -7.44 2.98 17.01
C VAL A 142 -8.82 2.49 16.61
N SER A 143 -8.91 1.22 16.28
CA SER A 143 -10.17 0.57 15.95
C SER A 143 -10.28 -0.73 16.71
N TRP A 144 -11.48 -1.18 17.01
CA TRP A 144 -11.71 -2.53 17.46
C TRP A 144 -11.32 -3.53 16.39
N MET A 145 -10.62 -4.56 16.78
CA MET A 145 -10.31 -5.65 15.87
C MET A 145 -11.60 -6.38 15.50
N LYS A 146 -11.77 -6.65 14.22
CA LYS A 146 -12.92 -7.39 13.68
C LYS A 146 -12.46 -8.77 13.24
N GLU A 147 -13.08 -9.81 13.75
CA GLU A 147 -12.77 -11.18 13.35
C GLU A 147 -13.66 -11.67 12.18
N PRO A 148 -13.12 -12.44 11.23
CA PRO A 148 -11.71 -12.79 11.12
C PRO A 148 -10.85 -11.59 10.72
N ASP A 149 -9.58 -11.56 11.09
CA ASP A 149 -8.65 -10.48 10.80
C ASP A 149 -7.39 -11.00 10.10
N TYR A 150 -7.24 -10.66 8.83
CA TYR A 150 -6.10 -11.00 7.98
C TYR A 150 -5.17 -9.79 7.73
N SER A 151 -5.21 -8.81 8.64
CA SER A 151 -4.34 -7.64 8.58
C SER A 151 -2.94 -7.93 9.14
N HIS A 152 -1.93 -7.37 8.49
CA HIS A 152 -0.52 -7.53 8.82
C HIS A 152 0.19 -6.17 8.77
N SER A 153 1.31 -6.04 9.48
CA SER A 153 2.21 -4.90 9.33
C SER A 153 3.31 -5.20 8.30
N ILE A 154 3.57 -4.26 7.41
CA ILE A 154 4.73 -4.35 6.50
C ILE A 154 6.03 -4.34 7.31
N ARG A 155 6.06 -3.64 8.43
CA ARG A 155 7.23 -3.58 9.32
C ARG A 155 7.59 -4.90 9.98
N ASP A 156 6.63 -5.82 10.10
CA ASP A 156 6.86 -7.15 10.66
C ASP A 156 7.44 -8.14 9.63
N LEU A 157 7.56 -7.70 8.36
CA LEU A 157 8.20 -8.50 7.33
C LEU A 157 9.72 -8.44 7.48
N GLU A 158 10.35 -9.60 7.35
CA GLU A 158 11.81 -9.68 7.43
C GLU A 158 12.47 -8.82 6.35
N PRO A 159 13.36 -7.89 6.73
CA PRO A 159 14.13 -7.11 5.76
C PRO A 159 15.14 -8.02 5.05
N LYS A 160 15.41 -7.74 3.78
CA LYS A 160 16.52 -8.39 3.09
C LYS A 160 17.85 -7.96 3.68
N PRO A 161 18.88 -8.83 3.65
CA PRO A 161 20.24 -8.44 4.03
C PRO A 161 20.69 -7.21 3.23
N GLY A 162 21.16 -6.18 3.92
CA GLY A 162 21.60 -4.92 3.31
C GLY A 162 20.48 -3.93 2.98
N GLN A 163 19.24 -4.26 3.27
CA GLN A 163 18.12 -3.36 3.11
C GLN A 163 18.18 -2.24 4.16
N VAL A 164 18.06 -1.00 3.72
CA VAL A 164 17.86 0.14 4.63
C VAL A 164 16.45 0.05 5.16
N THR A 165 16.32 -0.26 6.44
CA THR A 165 15.03 -0.28 7.13
C THR A 165 14.40 1.10 7.03
N GLY A 166 13.18 1.19 6.50
CA GLY A 166 12.40 2.43 6.45
C GLY A 166 12.00 2.91 5.06
N ASP A 167 12.56 2.39 3.99
CA ASP A 167 12.22 2.80 2.63
C ASP A 167 10.93 2.18 2.08
N PHE A 168 10.51 1.02 2.62
CA PHE A 168 9.24 0.39 2.24
C PHE A 168 8.13 0.77 3.22
N GLY A 169 6.94 0.99 2.67
CA GLY A 169 5.80 1.53 3.38
C GLY A 169 5.55 3.01 3.11
N TRP A 170 6.29 3.64 2.20
CA TRP A 170 6.06 5.02 1.79
C TRP A 170 5.18 5.13 0.54
N SER A 171 5.34 4.18 -0.37
CA SER A 171 4.64 4.16 -1.64
C SER A 171 3.91 2.82 -1.77
N ALA A 172 2.61 2.88 -1.86
CA ALA A 172 1.77 1.68 -1.80
C ALA A 172 2.06 0.68 -2.93
N GLY A 173 2.33 1.15 -4.14
CA GLY A 173 2.66 0.30 -5.28
C GLY A 173 3.93 -0.52 -5.08
N PRO A 174 5.10 0.10 -4.89
CA PRO A 174 6.33 -0.61 -4.57
C PRO A 174 6.24 -1.48 -3.32
N SER A 175 5.52 -1.03 -2.28
CA SER A 175 5.29 -1.84 -1.09
C SER A 175 4.47 -3.10 -1.38
N SER A 176 3.50 -3.01 -2.27
CA SER A 176 2.74 -4.17 -2.76
C SER A 176 3.66 -5.16 -3.50
N GLY A 177 4.53 -4.65 -4.36
CA GLY A 177 5.56 -5.45 -5.03
C GLY A 177 6.50 -6.13 -4.04
N TYR A 178 6.95 -5.41 -3.01
CA TYR A 178 7.82 -5.96 -1.96
C TYR A 178 7.14 -7.11 -1.19
N VAL A 179 5.92 -6.91 -0.74
CA VAL A 179 5.13 -7.96 -0.07
C VAL A 179 4.98 -9.18 -0.98
N ALA A 180 4.68 -8.96 -2.24
CA ALA A 180 4.53 -10.02 -3.24
C ALA A 180 5.82 -10.82 -3.43
N MET A 181 6.96 -10.14 -3.53
CA MET A 181 8.27 -10.78 -3.63
C MET A 181 8.59 -11.66 -2.43
N LEU A 182 8.34 -11.15 -1.22
CA LEU A 182 8.61 -11.91 0.01
C LEU A 182 7.69 -13.15 0.16
N LYS A 183 6.43 -13.02 -0.21
CA LYS A 183 5.42 -14.07 0.02
C LYS A 183 5.37 -15.10 -1.11
N GLU A 184 5.53 -14.65 -2.35
CA GLU A 184 5.26 -15.50 -3.51
C GLU A 184 6.53 -15.92 -4.26
N LYS A 185 7.58 -15.10 -4.23
CA LYS A 185 8.82 -15.33 -4.99
C LYS A 185 8.53 -15.64 -6.47
N PRO A 186 7.84 -14.76 -7.20
CA PRO A 186 7.48 -15.03 -8.58
C PRO A 186 8.71 -15.03 -9.49
N GLU A 187 8.65 -15.79 -10.58
CA GLU A 187 9.64 -15.73 -11.66
C GLU A 187 9.38 -14.53 -12.56
N GLU A 188 8.10 -14.15 -12.72
CA GLU A 188 7.68 -13.00 -13.50
C GLU A 188 6.68 -12.14 -12.70
N MET A 189 6.89 -10.82 -12.68
CA MET A 189 5.95 -9.86 -12.07
C MET A 189 5.54 -8.81 -13.09
N TYR A 190 4.24 -8.72 -13.36
CA TYR A 190 3.65 -7.75 -14.29
C TYR A 190 3.16 -6.52 -13.52
N LEU A 191 3.67 -5.34 -13.88
CA LEU A 191 3.34 -4.06 -13.27
C LEU A 191 2.29 -3.35 -14.12
N ILE A 192 1.05 -3.33 -13.67
CA ILE A 192 -0.10 -2.79 -14.39
C ILE A 192 -0.60 -1.53 -13.67
N GLY A 193 -0.77 -0.42 -14.38
CA GLY A 193 -1.20 0.85 -13.77
C GLY A 193 -0.13 1.50 -12.86
N HIS A 194 1.14 1.14 -13.05
CA HIS A 194 2.29 1.82 -12.44
C HIS A 194 2.86 2.84 -13.41
N ASP A 195 2.09 3.90 -13.68
CA ASP A 195 2.39 4.86 -14.75
C ASP A 195 3.62 5.70 -14.46
N LEU A 196 3.84 6.05 -13.19
CA LEU A 196 5.02 6.74 -12.63
C LEU A 196 5.31 8.12 -13.21
N HIS A 197 4.43 8.65 -14.02
CA HIS A 197 4.47 10.05 -14.47
C HIS A 197 3.09 10.56 -14.83
N SER A 198 3.02 11.85 -15.03
CA SER A 198 1.78 12.56 -15.32
C SER A 198 1.85 13.20 -16.67
N HIS A 199 0.76 13.13 -17.39
CA HIS A 199 0.60 13.78 -18.67
C HIS A 199 0.04 15.19 -18.50
N ASN A 200 0.58 16.17 -19.19
CA ASN A 200 0.15 17.57 -19.14
C ASN A 200 0.03 18.13 -17.72
N ASN A 201 0.91 17.72 -16.82
CA ASN A 201 0.89 18.13 -15.42
C ASN A 201 -0.40 17.79 -14.65
N ASN A 202 -1.18 16.85 -15.13
CA ASN A 202 -2.38 16.36 -14.47
C ASN A 202 -2.06 15.19 -13.55
N ILE A 203 -2.88 15.00 -12.51
CA ILE A 203 -2.77 13.84 -11.63
C ILE A 203 -3.17 12.57 -12.41
N ASN A 204 -2.22 11.65 -12.52
CA ASN A 204 -2.43 10.33 -13.11
C ASN A 204 -2.80 9.32 -12.02
N ASN A 205 -4.07 9.30 -11.64
CA ASN A 205 -4.60 8.38 -10.65
C ASN A 205 -6.11 8.20 -10.85
N MET A 206 -6.58 6.96 -10.90
CA MET A 206 -7.99 6.63 -11.10
C MET A 206 -8.91 7.15 -10.00
N TYR A 207 -8.38 7.38 -8.79
CA TYR A 207 -9.14 7.80 -7.61
C TYR A 207 -8.96 9.28 -7.28
N LYS A 208 -8.32 10.07 -8.16
CA LYS A 208 -8.18 11.52 -7.96
C LYS A 208 -9.51 12.18 -7.62
N SER A 209 -9.49 13.17 -6.77
CA SER A 209 -10.68 13.87 -6.25
C SER A 209 -11.66 13.01 -5.44
N THR A 210 -11.29 11.79 -5.08
CA THR A 210 -12.07 10.98 -4.15
C THR A 210 -11.51 11.08 -2.72
N LYS A 211 -12.23 10.54 -1.74
CA LYS A 211 -11.79 10.54 -0.34
C LYS A 211 -10.37 9.96 -0.20
N HIS A 212 -9.51 10.66 0.54
CA HIS A 212 -8.09 10.36 0.76
C HIS A 212 -7.18 10.48 -0.47
N TYR A 213 -7.66 11.08 -1.56
CA TYR A 213 -6.86 11.33 -2.75
C TYR A 213 -6.86 12.81 -3.11
N THR A 214 -5.73 13.21 -3.66
CA THR A 214 -5.50 14.59 -4.09
C THR A 214 -6.55 15.04 -5.12
N ALA A 215 -7.03 16.24 -4.97
CA ALA A 215 -7.97 16.84 -5.92
C ALA A 215 -7.32 16.98 -7.31
N LYS A 216 -8.10 16.76 -8.36
CA LYS A 216 -7.60 16.79 -9.75
C LYS A 216 -7.00 18.14 -10.17
N GLU A 217 -7.38 19.20 -9.47
CA GLU A 217 -6.89 20.57 -9.69
C GLU A 217 -5.47 20.79 -9.14
N ASN A 218 -5.03 19.93 -8.24
CA ASN A 218 -3.67 19.98 -7.72
C ASN A 218 -2.69 19.34 -8.72
N GLY A 219 -1.46 19.80 -8.69
CA GLY A 219 -0.40 19.21 -9.49
C GLY A 219 -0.09 17.77 -9.09
N PRO A 220 0.54 16.99 -9.98
CA PRO A 220 0.88 15.61 -9.71
C PRO A 220 1.95 15.48 -8.62
N THR A 221 1.86 14.41 -7.84
CA THR A 221 2.94 14.04 -6.92
C THR A 221 4.15 13.56 -7.73
N PRO A 222 5.37 14.08 -7.49
CA PRO A 222 6.57 13.61 -8.16
C PRO A 222 6.80 12.11 -7.95
N ALA A 223 7.11 11.39 -9.03
CA ALA A 223 7.25 9.94 -9.00
C ALA A 223 8.61 9.43 -8.49
N VAL A 224 9.52 10.32 -8.09
CA VAL A 224 10.90 10.00 -7.72
C VAL A 224 11.02 8.87 -6.70
N ASN A 225 10.20 8.90 -5.66
CA ASN A 225 10.23 7.85 -4.63
C ASN A 225 9.73 6.51 -5.17
N TRP A 226 8.70 6.50 -5.99
CA TRP A 226 8.16 5.27 -6.60
C TRP A 226 9.16 4.65 -7.56
N ILE A 227 9.78 5.49 -8.41
CA ILE A 227 10.82 5.06 -9.36
C ILE A 227 11.99 4.45 -8.61
N ARG A 228 12.52 5.14 -7.57
CA ARG A 228 13.62 4.65 -6.74
C ARG A 228 13.28 3.32 -6.06
N GLN A 229 12.13 3.22 -5.43
CA GLN A 229 11.72 2.01 -4.70
C GLN A 229 11.53 0.80 -5.62
N TRP A 230 10.97 0.98 -6.81
CA TRP A 230 10.94 -0.09 -7.81
C TRP A 230 12.33 -0.50 -8.27
N GLY A 231 13.22 0.46 -8.52
CA GLY A 231 14.61 0.19 -8.85
C GLY A 231 15.34 -0.63 -7.78
N GLU A 232 15.10 -0.36 -6.51
CA GLU A 232 15.63 -1.18 -5.42
C GLU A 232 15.07 -2.62 -5.45
N LEU A 233 13.79 -2.80 -5.77
CA LEU A 233 13.22 -4.15 -5.92
C LEU A 233 13.88 -4.91 -7.08
N PHE A 234 14.11 -4.28 -8.22
CA PHE A 234 14.79 -4.93 -9.36
C PHE A 234 16.20 -5.38 -8.97
N LYS A 235 16.91 -4.57 -8.21
CA LYS A 235 18.26 -4.87 -7.71
C LYS A 235 18.26 -6.01 -6.69
N TRP A 236 17.29 -6.05 -5.78
CA TRP A 236 17.24 -7.09 -4.74
C TRP A 236 16.74 -8.43 -5.26
N TYR A 237 16.03 -8.45 -6.38
CA TYR A 237 15.45 -9.64 -6.98
C TYR A 237 15.90 -9.82 -8.43
N PRO A 238 17.21 -10.01 -8.67
CA PRO A 238 17.77 -10.04 -10.02
C PRO A 238 17.27 -11.23 -10.86
N ASP A 239 16.79 -12.29 -10.21
CA ASP A 239 16.29 -13.52 -10.86
C ASP A 239 14.79 -13.42 -11.23
N THR A 240 14.10 -12.38 -10.79
CA THR A 240 12.70 -12.13 -11.17
C THR A 240 12.67 -11.20 -12.36
N GLN A 241 11.95 -11.59 -13.41
CA GLN A 241 11.66 -10.72 -14.54
C GLN A 241 10.48 -9.81 -14.21
N PHE A 242 10.71 -8.50 -14.23
CA PHE A 242 9.65 -7.49 -14.10
C PHE A 242 9.22 -7.03 -15.48
N VAL A 243 7.92 -6.90 -15.70
CA VAL A 243 7.34 -6.46 -16.98
C VAL A 243 6.40 -5.29 -16.70
N LYS A 244 6.81 -4.08 -17.06
CA LYS A 244 5.93 -2.91 -16.93
C LYS A 244 4.98 -2.85 -18.12
N ILE A 245 3.69 -2.87 -17.83
CA ILE A 245 2.66 -2.75 -18.87
C ILE A 245 2.39 -1.28 -19.11
N ASN A 246 2.67 -0.86 -20.32
CA ASN A 246 2.37 0.47 -20.83
C ASN A 246 1.09 0.45 -21.67
N ILE A 247 0.52 1.62 -21.94
CA ILE A 247 -0.58 1.74 -22.90
C ILE A 247 -0.05 1.39 -24.29
N ALA A 248 -0.88 0.81 -25.14
CA ALA A 248 -0.56 0.64 -26.55
C ALA A 248 -0.17 1.99 -27.17
N ASN A 249 0.78 1.97 -28.08
CA ASN A 249 1.27 3.17 -28.74
C ASN A 249 0.23 3.69 -29.75
N ASP A 250 -0.81 4.33 -29.23
CA ASP A 250 -1.88 4.95 -30.01
C ASP A 250 -1.64 6.45 -30.28
N GLY A 251 -0.39 6.87 -30.12
CA GLY A 251 0.03 8.26 -30.32
C GLY A 251 -0.27 9.18 -29.13
N ARG A 252 -0.86 8.66 -28.05
CA ARG A 252 -1.27 9.49 -26.92
C ARG A 252 -0.15 9.79 -25.98
N ASP A 253 1.04 9.07 -26.01
CA ASP A 253 1.89 9.37 -24.99
C ASP A 253 3.28 8.83 -24.74
N LYS A 254 4.02 9.74 -24.15
CA LYS A 254 5.21 9.55 -23.34
C LYS A 254 5.06 8.56 -22.15
N VAL A 255 3.84 8.19 -21.77
CA VAL A 255 3.56 7.15 -20.77
C VAL A 255 4.11 5.79 -21.20
N ASN A 256 4.34 5.62 -22.48
CA ASN A 256 4.91 4.41 -23.08
C ASN A 256 6.44 4.38 -23.09
N MET A 257 7.11 5.44 -22.64
CA MET A 257 8.56 5.48 -22.64
C MET A 257 9.15 4.69 -21.48
N PRO A 258 10.27 4.00 -21.70
CA PRO A 258 11.05 3.43 -20.61
C PRO A 258 11.39 4.48 -19.55
N ILE A 259 11.48 4.04 -18.32
CA ILE A 259 11.95 4.88 -17.21
C ILE A 259 13.48 4.93 -17.26
N ASP A 260 14.04 6.10 -17.46
CA ASP A 260 15.49 6.28 -17.68
C ASP A 260 16.31 5.76 -16.49
N GLU A 261 15.83 5.99 -15.27
CA GLU A 261 16.48 5.54 -14.04
C GLU A 261 16.57 4.01 -13.93
N TRP A 262 15.79 3.28 -14.73
CA TRP A 262 15.79 1.83 -14.74
C TRP A 262 16.63 1.20 -15.83
N SER A 263 17.23 2.01 -16.71
CA SER A 263 18.04 1.55 -17.87
C SER A 263 19.20 0.62 -17.50
N GLY A 264 19.72 0.73 -16.26
CA GLY A 264 20.79 -0.13 -15.76
C GLY A 264 20.34 -1.52 -15.27
N HIS A 265 19.05 -1.78 -15.15
CA HIS A 265 18.52 -3.06 -14.68
C HIS A 265 18.21 -4.00 -15.87
N LYS A 266 18.72 -5.23 -15.80
CA LYS A 266 18.55 -6.23 -16.87
C LYS A 266 17.25 -7.02 -16.76
N ASN A 267 16.59 -6.95 -15.63
CA ASN A 267 15.41 -7.72 -15.29
C ASN A 267 14.12 -6.91 -15.33
N ILE A 268 14.12 -5.75 -16.01
CA ILE A 268 12.92 -4.98 -16.33
C ILE A 268 12.75 -4.92 -17.84
N SER A 269 11.55 -5.15 -18.30
CA SER A 269 11.12 -5.00 -19.69
C SER A 269 9.78 -4.26 -19.74
N TYR A 270 9.41 -3.84 -20.95
CA TYR A 270 8.19 -3.09 -21.21
C TYR A 270 7.35 -3.82 -22.24
N ALA A 271 6.05 -3.88 -22.01
CA ALA A 271 5.07 -4.47 -22.90
C ALA A 271 3.80 -3.63 -22.90
N ASP A 272 2.91 -3.88 -23.82
CA ASP A 272 1.59 -3.26 -23.89
C ASP A 272 0.47 -4.27 -23.55
N TYR A 273 -0.76 -3.80 -23.53
CA TYR A 273 -1.92 -4.66 -23.27
C TYR A 273 -2.15 -5.68 -24.39
N SER A 274 -1.81 -5.37 -25.65
CA SER A 274 -1.93 -6.35 -26.74
C SER A 274 -0.94 -7.50 -26.57
N THR A 275 0.25 -7.20 -26.07
CA THR A 275 1.24 -8.23 -25.69
C THR A 275 0.71 -9.08 -24.55
N LEU A 276 0.11 -8.45 -23.53
CA LEU A 276 -0.50 -9.15 -22.41
C LEU A 276 -1.65 -10.08 -22.87
N ASP A 277 -2.54 -9.57 -23.73
CA ASP A 277 -3.64 -10.34 -24.33
C ASP A 277 -3.11 -11.57 -25.08
N ASN A 278 -2.05 -11.40 -25.88
CA ASN A 278 -1.44 -12.49 -26.63
C ASN A 278 -0.76 -13.53 -25.73
N LEU A 279 -0.05 -13.08 -24.67
CA LEU A 279 0.65 -13.96 -23.75
C LEU A 279 -0.32 -14.83 -22.94
N PHE A 280 -1.45 -14.31 -22.56
CA PHE A 280 -2.41 -14.97 -21.70
C PHE A 280 -3.68 -15.42 -22.42
N LYS A 281 -3.83 -15.09 -23.69
CA LYS A 281 -5.04 -15.39 -24.49
C LYS A 281 -6.31 -14.85 -23.83
N LEU A 282 -6.24 -13.59 -23.40
CA LEU A 282 -7.30 -12.89 -22.66
C LEU A 282 -8.51 -12.54 -23.54
#